data_40928271e48e751c1cef3122b67ef5a0
#
_entry.id   40928271e48e751c1cef3122b67ef5a0
#
_cell.length_a   1.000
_cell.length_b   1.000
_cell.length_c   1.000
_cell.angle_alpha   90.00
_cell.angle_beta   90.00
_cell.angle_gamma   90.00
#
_symmetry.space_group_name_H-M   'P 1'
#
loop_
_entity.id
_entity.type
_entity.pdbx_description
1 polymer ?
#
loop_
_entity_poly.entity_id
_entity_poly.type
_entity_poly.pdbx_seq_one_letter_code
_entity_poly.pdbx_strand_id
1 'polypeptide(L)'
;LLTNNLLLFNLPSKDKLVDLYRIRDRSSVNPLKIPRMKKVNLLFTILTVMFSLHTTAQNNMKVTIVDRPDKSRENNNYITNRAPLQPLSFIKLPVGDIKPEGWTLKLLELQKDGLNGHLGEISAWLDKENNAWLGTGSDYGWEEVPYWLKGYGNMAYILNDKEMIEETKTWLEAVFKSQREDGYFGPYIEKNGRPDLWGNMIMTWCLQSYYEFSGDERVIDLLTNYFKWQLNLPEDMFLKDYWENSRGGDNLLSIYWLYNITGDDFLIELAEKTHKNTANWRQRSTLPNWHNVNIAQSFREPATYYMLSADSADLISTYNVHHLIRNIFGQVPGGMFGADENARMGYIDPRQGTETCGFVEQMASDEILLRLTGDPFWAEHCENVAFNSYPASMMPDLKSLRYITSPNHTISDSRNHHPGIDNRGPFLAMNPFSSRCCQHNHGQGWPYYIEHLVLASPDNGIAVAMYGPCTANVKVADGKEVKIIEDTNYPFEESVKFTIQTNVKVAFPLYLRIPTWTDNPSITVNGVKLDLLLENGKYARIEKE
;
A
#
# COMPACT_ATOMS: atom_id res chain seq x y z
N LEU A 1 17.79 32.25 -1.21
CA LEU A 1 17.05 32.41 0.07
C LEU A 1 16.11 31.23 0.18
N LEU A 2 16.50 30.22 0.96
CA LEU A 2 15.65 29.04 1.28
C LEU A 2 14.51 29.52 2.17
N THR A 3 13.28 29.56 1.65
CA THR A 3 12.09 29.76 2.47
C THR A 3 11.63 28.40 2.99
N ASN A 4 11.91 28.12 4.26
CA ASN A 4 11.35 26.95 4.94
C ASN A 4 9.91 27.25 5.35
N ASN A 5 8.95 26.56 4.76
CA ASN A 5 7.56 26.59 5.19
C ASN A 5 7.32 25.44 6.18
N LEU A 6 6.97 25.77 7.43
CA LEU A 6 6.73 24.81 8.49
C LEU A 6 5.22 24.52 8.63
N LEU A 7 4.85 23.25 8.54
CA LEU A 7 3.50 22.75 8.76
C LEU A 7 3.50 21.84 9.99
N LEU A 8 2.67 22.14 10.99
CA LEU A 8 2.47 21.31 12.18
C LEU A 8 1.06 20.75 12.17
N PHE A 9 0.97 19.44 12.28
CA PHE A 9 -0.27 18.70 12.40
C PHE A 9 -0.32 18.01 13.76
N ASN A 10 -1.33 18.29 14.57
CA ASN A 10 -1.51 17.68 15.89
C ASN A 10 -2.71 16.73 15.86
N LEU A 11 -2.49 15.51 16.31
CA LEU A 11 -3.47 14.42 16.41
C LEU A 11 -3.62 14.01 17.90
N PRO A 12 -4.45 14.68 18.71
CA PRO A 12 -4.64 14.27 20.09
C PRO A 12 -5.34 12.91 20.20
N SER A 13 -4.84 12.04 21.07
CA SER A 13 -5.41 10.73 21.34
C SER A 13 -6.48 10.76 22.44
N LYS A 14 -7.42 9.85 22.43
CA LYS A 14 -8.33 9.58 23.54
C LYS A 14 -7.77 8.50 24.46
N ASP A 15 -7.47 8.86 25.68
CA ASP A 15 -7.48 7.93 26.80
C ASP A 15 -8.93 7.49 27.08
N LYS A 16 -9.47 6.57 26.30
CA LYS A 16 -10.63 5.69 26.63
C LYS A 16 -10.99 4.78 25.46
N LEU A 17 -10.33 3.66 25.37
CA LEU A 17 -10.78 2.51 24.59
C LEU A 17 -11.58 1.56 25.51
N VAL A 18 -12.75 1.97 25.96
CA VAL A 18 -13.84 1.06 26.42
C VAL A 18 -15.16 1.83 26.34
N ASP A 19 -16.07 1.38 25.52
CA ASP A 19 -17.50 1.73 25.36
C ASP A 19 -17.88 2.33 23.99
N LEU A 20 -17.81 1.52 22.95
CA LEU A 20 -18.52 1.80 21.70
C LEU A 20 -19.20 0.55 21.13
N TYR A 21 -20.18 0.02 21.86
CA TYR A 21 -21.28 -0.77 21.30
C TYR A 21 -22.54 -0.55 22.12
N ARG A 22 -23.27 0.54 21.86
CA ARG A 22 -24.72 0.63 22.13
C ARG A 22 -25.37 1.57 21.12
N ILE A 23 -25.88 1.01 20.06
CA ILE A 23 -26.91 1.64 19.23
C ILE A 23 -28.17 1.74 20.07
N ARG A 24 -28.68 2.94 20.26
CA ARG A 24 -30.07 3.18 20.65
C ARG A 24 -30.68 4.29 19.82
N ASP A 25 -31.53 3.85 18.95
CA ASP A 25 -32.53 4.59 18.20
C ASP A 25 -33.45 5.36 19.17
N ARG A 26 -33.64 6.67 18.95
CA ARG A 26 -34.82 7.42 19.37
C ARG A 26 -34.97 8.70 18.55
N SER A 27 -35.93 8.60 17.66
CA SER A 27 -36.60 9.74 17.05
C SER A 27 -37.41 10.55 18.10
N SER A 28 -37.22 11.86 18.16
CA SER A 28 -38.31 12.81 18.44
C SER A 28 -37.86 14.25 18.19
N VAL A 29 -38.54 14.86 17.25
CA VAL A 29 -38.42 16.28 16.85
C VAL A 29 -39.30 17.12 17.76
N ASN A 30 -38.80 18.26 18.23
CA ASN A 30 -39.65 19.39 18.65
C ASN A 30 -39.00 20.71 18.26
N PRO A 31 -39.76 21.65 17.67
CA PRO A 31 -39.22 22.89 17.11
C PRO A 31 -39.12 24.03 18.12
N LEU A 32 -37.96 24.69 18.16
CA LEU A 32 -37.76 25.92 18.98
C LEU A 32 -38.00 27.18 18.17
N LYS A 33 -38.79 28.07 18.78
CA LYS A 33 -39.25 29.35 18.27
C LYS A 33 -38.11 30.37 18.18
N ILE A 34 -38.12 31.16 17.11
CA ILE A 34 -37.24 32.29 16.84
C ILE A 34 -37.79 33.54 17.56
N PRO A 35 -37.00 34.33 18.31
CA PRO A 35 -37.38 35.66 18.74
C PRO A 35 -36.92 36.75 17.75
N ARG A 36 -37.80 37.72 17.50
CA ARG A 36 -37.62 38.88 16.63
C ARG A 36 -36.58 39.86 17.19
N MET A 37 -35.67 40.29 16.32
CA MET A 37 -34.73 41.39 16.57
C MET A 37 -35.43 42.75 16.54
N LYS A 38 -35.11 43.59 17.54
CA LYS A 38 -35.41 45.04 17.53
C LYS A 38 -34.18 45.79 16.96
N LYS A 39 -34.48 46.73 16.07
CA LYS A 39 -33.53 47.71 15.50
C LYS A 39 -33.05 48.67 16.58
N VAL A 40 -31.75 48.95 16.63
CA VAL A 40 -31.20 50.14 17.29
C VAL A 40 -30.25 50.85 16.32
N ASN A 41 -30.46 52.15 16.19
CA ASN A 41 -29.78 53.02 15.25
C ASN A 41 -28.39 53.49 15.73
N LEU A 42 -27.57 53.62 14.79
CA LEU A 42 -26.34 54.33 14.50
C LEU A 42 -26.10 55.64 15.23
N LEU A 43 -24.90 55.83 15.77
CA LEU A 43 -24.25 57.15 15.87
C LEU A 43 -22.75 57.00 15.55
N PHE A 44 -22.34 57.74 14.53
CA PHE A 44 -20.92 57.85 14.10
C PHE A 44 -20.15 58.72 15.12
N THR A 45 -18.97 58.25 15.53
CA THR A 45 -17.91 59.13 16.02
C THR A 45 -16.60 58.70 15.36
N ILE A 46 -16.08 59.59 14.53
CA ILE A 46 -14.79 59.46 13.86
C ILE A 46 -13.71 59.72 14.91
N LEU A 47 -12.91 58.68 15.20
CA LEU A 47 -11.65 58.84 15.89
C LEU A 47 -10.54 58.33 14.94
N THR A 48 -9.82 59.29 14.36
CA THR A 48 -8.65 59.02 13.51
C THR A 48 -7.51 58.57 14.40
N VAL A 49 -7.31 57.27 14.52
CA VAL A 49 -6.07 56.67 15.04
C VAL A 49 -5.28 56.20 13.83
N MET A 50 -4.10 56.81 13.64
CA MET A 50 -3.09 56.29 12.70
C MET A 50 -2.70 54.90 13.16
N PHE A 51 -3.34 53.87 12.62
CA PHE A 51 -2.78 52.53 12.60
C PHE A 51 -1.82 52.45 11.42
N SER A 52 -0.53 52.33 11.71
CA SER A 52 0.46 51.85 10.76
C SER A 52 -0.08 50.57 10.16
N LEU A 53 -0.46 50.64 8.90
CA LEU A 53 -0.74 49.49 8.06
C LEU A 53 0.52 48.61 7.95
N HIS A 54 0.72 47.73 8.92
CA HIS A 54 1.40 46.49 8.61
C HIS A 54 0.41 45.72 7.75
N THR A 55 0.46 45.93 6.46
CA THR A 55 -0.04 44.96 5.49
C THR A 55 0.82 43.72 5.64
N THR A 56 0.51 42.87 6.60
CA THR A 56 0.84 41.46 6.49
C THR A 56 0.20 41.03 5.19
N ALA A 57 1.01 40.72 4.20
CA ALA A 57 0.58 40.06 3.01
C ALA A 57 -0.13 38.77 3.50
N GLN A 58 -1.44 38.77 3.48
CA GLN A 58 -2.26 37.61 3.72
C GLN A 58 -1.93 36.70 2.55
N ASN A 59 -0.94 35.81 2.76
CA ASN A 59 -0.56 34.81 1.76
C ASN A 59 -1.84 34.14 1.32
N ASN A 60 -2.11 34.09 0.02
CA ASN A 60 -3.27 33.46 -0.61
C ASN A 60 -3.23 31.95 -0.37
N MET A 61 -3.54 31.53 0.85
CA MET A 61 -3.66 30.12 1.21
C MET A 61 -5.12 29.74 1.10
N LYS A 62 -5.39 28.69 0.30
CA LYS A 62 -6.71 28.08 0.20
C LYS A 62 -6.67 26.72 0.88
N VAL A 63 -7.60 26.48 1.79
CA VAL A 63 -7.77 25.19 2.46
C VAL A 63 -9.20 24.71 2.26
N THR A 64 -9.35 23.45 1.87
CA THR A 64 -10.65 22.79 1.67
C THR A 64 -10.60 21.37 2.26
N ILE A 65 -11.72 20.93 2.81
CA ILE A 65 -11.88 19.52 3.23
C ILE A 65 -12.51 18.76 2.07
N VAL A 66 -11.89 17.63 1.71
CA VAL A 66 -12.33 16.81 0.58
C VAL A 66 -12.33 15.32 0.96
N ASP A 67 -13.28 14.58 0.42
CA ASP A 67 -13.35 13.13 0.64
C ASP A 67 -12.25 12.40 -0.15
N ARG A 68 -11.91 12.90 -1.34
CA ARG A 68 -11.01 12.29 -2.31
C ARG A 68 -10.30 13.38 -3.13
N PRO A 69 -9.15 13.09 -3.73
CA PRO A 69 -8.54 14.02 -4.69
C PRO A 69 -9.41 14.21 -5.94
N ASP A 70 -9.27 15.37 -6.55
CA ASP A 70 -9.94 15.69 -7.82
C ASP A 70 -9.24 14.96 -8.98
N LYS A 71 -9.95 14.02 -9.60
CA LYS A 71 -9.48 13.22 -10.74
C LYS A 71 -9.81 13.82 -12.10
N SER A 72 -10.38 15.03 -12.15
CA SER A 72 -10.66 15.73 -13.40
C SER A 72 -9.40 16.31 -14.07
N ARG A 73 -8.29 16.34 -13.34
CA ARG A 73 -6.97 16.76 -13.82
C ARG A 73 -6.06 15.55 -14.00
N GLU A 74 -5.07 15.69 -14.85
CA GLU A 74 -4.05 14.67 -15.12
C GLU A 74 -2.70 15.14 -14.60
N ASN A 75 -1.99 14.25 -13.91
CA ASN A 75 -0.63 14.52 -13.46
C ASN A 75 0.34 14.44 -14.64
N ASN A 76 1.10 15.52 -14.84
CA ASN A 76 2.06 15.64 -15.94
C ASN A 76 3.50 15.27 -15.55
N ASN A 77 3.73 14.95 -14.27
CA ASN A 77 5.08 14.72 -13.72
C ASN A 77 5.41 13.24 -13.57
N TYR A 78 4.39 12.38 -13.47
CA TYR A 78 4.53 10.96 -13.19
C TYR A 78 3.64 10.13 -14.12
N ILE A 79 4.05 8.88 -14.34
CA ILE A 79 3.25 7.92 -15.12
C ILE A 79 1.97 7.63 -14.34
N THR A 80 0.83 7.85 -14.98
CA THR A 80 -0.51 7.60 -14.44
C THR A 80 -1.34 6.79 -15.43
N ASN A 81 -2.56 6.42 -15.05
CA ASN A 81 -3.43 5.68 -15.93
C ASN A 81 -3.77 6.48 -17.21
N ARG A 82 -3.51 5.85 -18.34
CA ARG A 82 -3.86 6.31 -19.69
C ARG A 82 -5.24 5.77 -20.08
N ALA A 83 -6.04 6.56 -20.79
CA ALA A 83 -7.29 6.06 -21.35
C ALA A 83 -7.09 4.77 -22.18
N PRO A 84 -7.97 3.74 -22.09
CA PRO A 84 -9.30 3.77 -21.49
C PRO A 84 -9.35 3.57 -19.96
N LEU A 85 -8.20 3.38 -19.29
CA LEU A 85 -8.19 3.18 -17.84
C LEU A 85 -8.70 4.42 -17.11
N GLN A 86 -9.48 4.20 -16.04
CA GLN A 86 -9.93 5.29 -15.16
C GLN A 86 -8.73 5.97 -14.49
N PRO A 87 -8.77 7.30 -14.26
CA PRO A 87 -7.71 8.02 -13.56
C PRO A 87 -7.45 7.47 -12.16
N LEU A 88 -6.19 7.34 -11.77
CA LEU A 88 -5.78 7.04 -10.40
C LEU A 88 -6.15 8.19 -9.46
N SER A 89 -6.43 7.87 -8.20
CA SER A 89 -6.62 8.89 -7.16
C SER A 89 -5.30 9.39 -6.59
N PHE A 90 -4.31 8.50 -6.47
CA PHE A 90 -2.94 8.84 -6.10
C PHE A 90 -1.95 8.05 -6.94
N ILE A 91 -0.78 8.61 -7.13
CA ILE A 91 0.28 8.06 -7.98
C ILE A 91 1.50 7.81 -7.09
N LYS A 92 2.01 6.58 -7.13
CA LYS A 92 3.24 6.21 -6.41
C LYS A 92 4.44 6.94 -7.03
N LEU A 93 5.33 7.45 -6.19
CA LEU A 93 6.61 7.96 -6.64
C LEU A 93 7.54 6.81 -7.07
N PRO A 94 8.52 7.05 -7.95
CA PRO A 94 9.52 6.05 -8.29
C PRO A 94 10.24 5.51 -7.05
N VAL A 95 10.58 4.24 -7.06
CA VAL A 95 11.28 3.59 -5.94
C VAL A 95 12.59 4.32 -5.63
N GLY A 96 12.76 4.70 -4.37
CA GLY A 96 13.94 5.42 -3.90
C GLY A 96 13.82 6.94 -3.87
N ASP A 97 12.72 7.55 -4.35
CA ASP A 97 12.46 8.99 -4.21
C ASP A 97 12.04 9.36 -2.77
N ILE A 98 11.51 8.38 -2.01
CA ILE A 98 11.23 8.52 -0.58
C ILE A 98 12.38 7.88 0.19
N LYS A 99 13.04 8.66 1.03
CA LYS A 99 14.11 8.21 1.93
C LYS A 99 13.55 8.08 3.34
N PRO A 100 13.67 6.92 3.98
CA PRO A 100 13.25 6.73 5.36
C PRO A 100 14.12 7.55 6.31
N GLU A 101 13.52 7.96 7.43
CA GLU A 101 14.18 8.68 8.51
C GLU A 101 13.75 8.04 9.85
N GLY A 102 14.35 8.43 10.96
CA GLY A 102 13.92 8.00 12.30
C GLY A 102 13.61 6.51 12.42
N TRP A 103 12.38 6.17 12.86
CA TRP A 103 12.00 4.77 13.07
C TRP A 103 11.78 4.00 11.77
N THR A 104 11.38 4.64 10.66
CA THR A 104 11.23 3.96 9.36
C THR A 104 12.59 3.51 8.82
N LEU A 105 13.63 4.34 8.95
CA LEU A 105 15.00 3.96 8.64
C LEU A 105 15.47 2.81 9.53
N LYS A 106 15.23 2.93 10.84
CA LYS A 106 15.63 1.90 11.79
C LYS A 106 15.02 0.54 11.50
N LEU A 107 13.76 0.49 11.04
CA LEU A 107 13.12 -0.76 10.64
C LEU A 107 13.77 -1.38 9.41
N LEU A 108 14.12 -0.58 8.38
CA LEU A 108 14.83 -1.12 7.22
C LEU A 108 16.25 -1.56 7.56
N GLU A 109 16.97 -0.87 8.45
CA GLU A 109 18.27 -1.32 8.96
C GLU A 109 18.14 -2.66 9.68
N LEU A 110 17.16 -2.80 10.60
CA LEU A 110 16.90 -4.06 11.28
C LEU A 110 16.50 -5.18 10.30
N GLN A 111 15.75 -4.87 9.24
CA GLN A 111 15.36 -5.83 8.22
C GLN A 111 16.57 -6.25 7.36
N LYS A 112 17.45 -5.30 7.03
CA LYS A 112 18.72 -5.57 6.35
C LYS A 112 19.64 -6.46 7.19
N ASP A 113 19.81 -6.13 8.49
CA ASP A 113 20.67 -6.86 9.42
C ASP A 113 19.96 -8.12 9.97
N GLY A 114 18.70 -8.31 9.66
CA GLY A 114 17.83 -9.39 10.09
C GLY A 114 17.64 -10.48 9.04
N LEU A 115 16.49 -11.17 9.16
CA LEU A 115 16.18 -12.35 8.34
C LEU A 115 16.16 -12.03 6.85
N ASN A 116 15.54 -10.92 6.44
CA ASN A 116 15.39 -10.61 5.00
C ASN A 116 16.74 -10.33 4.32
N GLY A 117 17.64 -9.58 4.98
CA GLY A 117 18.95 -9.27 4.42
C GLY A 117 19.89 -10.49 4.33
N HIS A 118 19.76 -11.41 5.29
CA HIS A 118 20.61 -12.61 5.39
C HIS A 118 19.93 -13.90 4.92
N LEU A 119 18.77 -13.80 4.31
CA LEU A 119 18.01 -14.99 3.91
C LEU A 119 18.74 -15.86 2.88
N GLY A 120 19.50 -15.24 1.98
CA GLY A 120 20.34 -15.95 1.00
C GLY A 120 21.41 -16.85 1.61
N GLU A 121 21.78 -16.63 2.88
CA GLU A 121 22.78 -17.44 3.59
C GLU A 121 22.20 -18.74 4.18
N ILE A 122 20.88 -18.79 4.40
CA ILE A 122 20.23 -19.88 5.15
C ILE A 122 19.10 -20.58 4.39
N SER A 123 18.57 -19.96 3.34
CA SER A 123 17.47 -20.53 2.57
C SER A 123 17.96 -21.39 1.43
N ALA A 124 17.60 -22.69 1.45
CA ALA A 124 17.88 -23.59 0.34
C ALA A 124 17.22 -23.17 -0.99
N TRP A 125 16.14 -22.38 -0.93
CA TRP A 125 15.45 -21.88 -2.12
C TRP A 125 16.12 -20.65 -2.74
N LEU A 126 17.11 -20.06 -2.06
CA LEU A 126 17.97 -18.98 -2.57
C LEU A 126 19.40 -19.47 -2.85
N ASP A 127 19.65 -20.77 -2.76
CA ASP A 127 20.94 -21.37 -3.12
C ASP A 127 21.22 -21.15 -4.61
N LYS A 128 22.31 -20.46 -4.93
CA LYS A 128 22.67 -20.11 -6.31
C LYS A 128 23.18 -21.30 -7.13
N GLU A 129 23.64 -22.36 -6.48
CA GLU A 129 24.15 -23.57 -7.15
C GLU A 129 23.01 -24.51 -7.58
N ASN A 130 21.81 -24.32 -6.99
CA ASN A 130 20.62 -25.12 -7.30
C ASN A 130 19.36 -24.25 -7.34
N ASN A 131 19.21 -23.45 -8.39
CA ASN A 131 18.10 -22.50 -8.51
C ASN A 131 17.53 -22.42 -9.92
N ALA A 132 16.20 -22.46 -10.00
CA ALA A 132 15.49 -22.40 -11.27
C ALA A 132 15.65 -21.06 -12.00
N TRP A 133 15.67 -19.94 -11.26
CA TRP A 133 15.79 -18.60 -11.86
C TRP A 133 17.20 -18.32 -12.40
N LEU A 134 18.22 -18.96 -11.83
CA LEU A 134 19.60 -18.85 -12.33
C LEU A 134 19.93 -19.91 -13.40
N GLY A 135 19.00 -20.83 -13.65
CA GLY A 135 19.23 -21.95 -14.58
C GLY A 135 20.26 -22.98 -14.08
N THR A 136 20.52 -23.01 -12.78
CA THR A 136 21.49 -23.91 -12.14
C THR A 136 20.85 -25.13 -11.49
N GLY A 137 19.52 -25.16 -11.37
CA GLY A 137 18.77 -26.23 -10.71
C GLY A 137 17.44 -26.53 -11.37
N SER A 138 16.62 -27.36 -10.71
CA SER A 138 15.30 -27.76 -11.21
C SER A 138 14.25 -26.67 -10.96
N ASP A 139 13.33 -26.91 -10.05
CA ASP A 139 12.22 -26.00 -9.70
C ASP A 139 12.43 -25.24 -8.36
N TYR A 140 13.62 -25.36 -7.77
CA TYR A 140 13.95 -24.69 -6.52
C TYR A 140 13.90 -23.17 -6.67
N GLY A 141 13.24 -22.50 -5.73
CA GLY A 141 13.12 -21.06 -5.69
C GLY A 141 12.06 -20.48 -6.62
N TRP A 142 11.18 -21.31 -7.19
CA TRP A 142 10.18 -20.91 -8.17
C TRP A 142 9.34 -19.69 -7.73
N GLU A 143 8.78 -19.68 -6.52
CA GLU A 143 8.08 -18.53 -5.95
C GLU A 143 8.91 -17.76 -4.91
N GLU A 144 9.88 -18.44 -4.29
CA GLU A 144 10.63 -17.90 -3.17
C GLU A 144 11.59 -16.78 -3.59
N VAL A 145 12.27 -16.98 -4.73
CA VAL A 145 13.17 -15.94 -5.26
C VAL A 145 12.43 -14.64 -5.55
N PRO A 146 11.36 -14.62 -6.36
CA PRO A 146 10.64 -13.38 -6.61
C PRO A 146 9.94 -12.82 -5.36
N TYR A 147 9.47 -13.64 -4.43
CA TYR A 147 8.96 -13.15 -3.14
C TYR A 147 10.04 -12.42 -2.34
N TRP A 148 11.21 -13.00 -2.22
CA TRP A 148 12.33 -12.38 -1.52
C TRP A 148 12.79 -11.11 -2.23
N LEU A 149 12.99 -11.16 -3.54
CA LEU A 149 13.42 -9.99 -4.33
C LEU A 149 12.44 -8.83 -4.25
N LYS A 150 11.14 -9.08 -4.18
CA LYS A 150 10.11 -8.04 -4.00
C LYS A 150 10.33 -7.20 -2.74
N GLY A 151 10.77 -7.82 -1.65
CA GLY A 151 11.14 -7.11 -0.42
C GLY A 151 12.60 -6.64 -0.38
N TYR A 152 13.52 -7.53 -0.69
CA TYR A 152 14.98 -7.27 -0.65
C TYR A 152 15.41 -6.22 -1.67
N GLY A 153 14.93 -6.31 -2.91
CA GLY A 153 15.26 -5.36 -3.97
C GLY A 153 14.73 -3.95 -3.67
N ASN A 154 13.46 -3.83 -3.26
CA ASN A 154 12.91 -2.52 -2.91
C ASN A 154 13.64 -1.90 -1.71
N MET A 155 13.96 -2.69 -0.68
CA MET A 155 14.80 -2.22 0.44
C MET A 155 16.18 -1.74 -0.05
N ALA A 156 16.82 -2.49 -0.96
CA ALA A 156 18.11 -2.12 -1.55
C ALA A 156 18.06 -0.74 -2.24
N TYR A 157 17.00 -0.49 -3.02
CA TYR A 157 16.81 0.76 -3.75
C TYR A 157 16.49 1.94 -2.82
N ILE A 158 15.62 1.73 -1.83
CA ILE A 158 15.25 2.75 -0.84
C ILE A 158 16.47 3.18 -0.01
N LEU A 159 17.25 2.21 0.49
CA LEU A 159 18.48 2.46 1.24
C LEU A 159 19.64 2.93 0.35
N ASN A 160 19.53 2.76 -0.97
CA ASN A 160 20.62 2.96 -1.93
C ASN A 160 21.86 2.14 -1.56
N ASP A 161 21.65 0.90 -1.10
CA ASP A 161 22.70 -0.01 -0.67
C ASP A 161 23.32 -0.73 -1.86
N LYS A 162 24.59 -0.46 -2.11
CA LYS A 162 25.29 -0.91 -3.32
C LYS A 162 25.44 -2.44 -3.35
N GLU A 163 25.71 -3.08 -2.23
CA GLU A 163 25.90 -4.53 -2.15
C GLU A 163 24.59 -5.25 -2.42
N MET A 164 23.51 -4.79 -1.80
CA MET A 164 22.18 -5.34 -2.02
C MET A 164 21.67 -5.08 -3.45
N ILE A 165 21.97 -3.93 -4.03
CA ILE A 165 21.64 -3.61 -5.43
C ILE A 165 22.35 -4.58 -6.38
N GLU A 166 23.65 -4.83 -6.19
CA GLU A 166 24.41 -5.76 -7.04
C GLU A 166 23.93 -7.21 -6.86
N GLU A 167 23.56 -7.61 -5.63
CA GLU A 167 22.93 -8.92 -5.41
C GLU A 167 21.61 -9.03 -6.17
N THR A 168 20.73 -8.03 -6.06
CA THR A 168 19.46 -7.97 -6.81
C THR A 168 19.70 -8.07 -8.32
N LYS A 169 20.68 -7.33 -8.85
CA LYS A 169 21.04 -7.37 -10.26
C LYS A 169 21.50 -8.76 -10.72
N THR A 170 22.20 -9.50 -9.86
CA THR A 170 22.64 -10.87 -10.19
C THR A 170 21.44 -11.75 -10.60
N TRP A 171 20.34 -11.66 -9.86
CA TRP A 171 19.11 -12.40 -10.16
C TRP A 171 18.39 -11.85 -11.39
N LEU A 172 18.27 -10.53 -11.51
CA LEU A 172 17.56 -9.89 -12.63
C LEU A 172 18.32 -10.08 -13.96
N GLU A 173 19.64 -10.08 -13.97
CA GLU A 173 20.42 -10.38 -15.16
C GLU A 173 20.19 -11.82 -15.66
N ALA A 174 19.99 -12.76 -14.75
CA ALA A 174 19.59 -14.12 -15.14
C ALA A 174 18.17 -14.15 -15.72
N VAL A 175 17.25 -13.38 -15.15
CA VAL A 175 15.89 -13.20 -15.68
C VAL A 175 15.93 -12.66 -17.11
N PHE A 176 16.68 -11.59 -17.39
CA PHE A 176 16.83 -11.06 -18.76
C PHE A 176 17.37 -12.09 -19.74
N LYS A 177 18.39 -12.86 -19.32
CA LYS A 177 19.01 -13.90 -20.16
C LYS A 177 18.10 -15.10 -20.40
N SER A 178 17.11 -15.33 -19.54
CA SER A 178 16.22 -16.48 -19.62
C SER A 178 15.10 -16.33 -20.65
N GLN A 179 14.90 -15.11 -21.23
CA GLN A 179 13.81 -14.91 -22.17
C GLN A 179 14.00 -15.74 -23.43
N ARG A 180 13.00 -16.53 -23.74
CA ARG A 180 12.95 -17.40 -24.91
C ARG A 180 12.48 -16.61 -26.14
N GLU A 181 12.68 -17.21 -27.32
CA GLU A 181 12.23 -16.62 -28.60
C GLU A 181 10.70 -16.43 -28.68
N ASP A 182 9.92 -17.27 -27.96
CA ASP A 182 8.46 -17.13 -27.87
C ASP A 182 7.99 -16.01 -26.95
N GLY A 183 8.90 -15.42 -26.16
CA GLY A 183 8.65 -14.33 -25.21
C GLY A 183 8.52 -14.76 -23.77
N TYR A 184 8.41 -16.06 -23.46
CA TYR A 184 8.41 -16.53 -22.07
C TYR A 184 9.77 -16.27 -21.41
N PHE A 185 9.79 -15.97 -20.10
CA PHE A 185 11.02 -15.79 -19.31
C PHE A 185 10.97 -16.57 -17.99
N GLY A 186 12.13 -16.81 -17.43
CA GLY A 186 12.30 -17.52 -16.15
C GLY A 186 12.12 -19.04 -16.25
N PRO A 187 12.00 -19.71 -15.10
CA PRO A 187 11.83 -21.16 -15.06
C PRO A 187 10.47 -21.59 -15.63
N TYR A 188 10.48 -22.50 -16.57
CA TYR A 188 9.25 -23.07 -17.11
C TYR A 188 8.76 -24.20 -16.23
N ILE A 189 7.88 -23.89 -15.31
CA ILE A 189 7.24 -24.86 -14.43
C ILE A 189 5.92 -25.29 -15.04
N GLU A 190 5.74 -26.59 -15.19
CA GLU A 190 4.53 -27.19 -15.73
C GLU A 190 3.75 -27.92 -14.63
N LYS A 191 2.49 -27.60 -14.50
CA LYS A 191 1.54 -28.28 -13.61
C LYS A 191 0.35 -28.79 -14.43
N ASN A 192 0.13 -30.09 -14.39
CA ASN A 192 -0.98 -30.71 -15.13
C ASN A 192 -1.01 -30.39 -16.64
N GLY A 193 0.16 -30.34 -17.28
CA GLY A 193 0.30 -30.02 -18.70
C GLY A 193 0.09 -28.54 -19.05
N ARG A 194 0.18 -27.63 -18.07
CA ARG A 194 0.00 -26.18 -18.23
C ARG A 194 1.16 -25.42 -17.61
N PRO A 195 1.55 -24.27 -18.19
CA PRO A 195 2.56 -23.43 -17.55
C PRO A 195 2.00 -22.85 -16.24
N ASP A 196 2.81 -22.87 -15.19
CA ASP A 196 2.51 -22.16 -13.96
C ASP A 196 3.05 -20.73 -14.04
N LEU A 197 2.18 -19.75 -14.02
CA LEU A 197 2.53 -18.33 -14.20
C LEU A 197 2.77 -17.60 -12.88
N TRP A 198 2.53 -18.25 -11.73
CA TRP A 198 2.53 -17.55 -10.45
C TRP A 198 3.89 -16.91 -10.11
N GLY A 199 4.99 -17.65 -10.24
CA GLY A 199 6.33 -17.11 -9.99
C GLY A 199 6.68 -15.93 -10.91
N ASN A 200 6.26 -16.00 -12.18
CA ASN A 200 6.45 -14.90 -13.14
C ASN A 200 5.63 -13.67 -12.76
N MET A 201 4.39 -13.84 -12.28
CA MET A 201 3.54 -12.70 -11.85
C MET A 201 4.20 -11.92 -10.70
N ILE A 202 4.85 -12.61 -9.76
CA ILE A 202 5.62 -11.93 -8.69
C ILE A 202 6.87 -11.25 -9.28
N MET A 203 7.59 -11.95 -10.17
CA MET A 203 8.81 -11.39 -10.77
C MET A 203 8.53 -10.12 -11.60
N THR A 204 7.36 -10.00 -12.23
CA THR A 204 6.99 -8.75 -12.94
C THR A 204 6.99 -7.53 -12.00
N TRP A 205 6.63 -7.68 -10.74
CA TRP A 205 6.69 -6.61 -9.74
C TRP A 205 8.15 -6.24 -9.39
N CYS A 206 9.03 -7.22 -9.28
CA CYS A 206 10.46 -6.98 -9.07
C CYS A 206 11.07 -6.20 -10.25
N LEU A 207 10.70 -6.57 -11.47
CA LEU A 207 11.14 -5.90 -12.69
C LEU A 207 10.63 -4.46 -12.78
N GLN A 208 9.36 -4.20 -12.42
CA GLN A 208 8.79 -2.86 -12.37
C GLN A 208 9.57 -1.97 -11.38
N SER A 209 9.81 -2.45 -10.17
CA SER A 209 10.58 -1.72 -9.16
C SER A 209 12.02 -1.44 -9.65
N TYR A 210 12.63 -2.40 -10.34
CA TYR A 210 13.96 -2.22 -10.92
C TYR A 210 13.97 -1.16 -12.02
N TYR A 211 12.95 -1.16 -12.90
CA TYR A 211 12.80 -0.12 -13.92
C TYR A 211 12.62 1.28 -13.30
N GLU A 212 11.74 1.40 -12.31
CA GLU A 212 11.52 2.68 -11.61
C GLU A 212 12.79 3.24 -10.97
N PHE A 213 13.65 2.35 -10.44
CA PHE A 213 14.92 2.74 -9.83
C PHE A 213 16.02 3.03 -10.84
N SER A 214 16.16 2.20 -11.88
CA SER A 214 17.32 2.21 -12.79
C SER A 214 17.07 2.86 -14.14
N GLY A 215 15.83 2.90 -14.61
CA GLY A 215 15.49 3.28 -15.98
C GLY A 215 15.93 2.27 -17.04
N ASP A 216 16.14 0.99 -16.67
CA ASP A 216 16.61 -0.03 -17.61
C ASP A 216 15.49 -0.47 -18.58
N GLU A 217 15.56 0.02 -19.80
CA GLU A 217 14.56 -0.21 -20.86
C GLU A 217 14.40 -1.70 -21.25
N ARG A 218 15.38 -2.57 -20.91
CA ARG A 218 15.24 -4.01 -21.14
C ARG A 218 14.02 -4.61 -20.43
N VAL A 219 13.58 -4.00 -19.32
CA VAL A 219 12.36 -4.40 -18.62
C VAL A 219 11.14 -4.24 -19.53
N ILE A 220 11.04 -3.13 -20.25
CA ILE A 220 9.91 -2.85 -21.15
C ILE A 220 9.85 -3.88 -22.26
N ASP A 221 11.00 -4.15 -22.90
CA ASP A 221 11.10 -5.14 -23.99
C ASP A 221 10.74 -6.54 -23.49
N LEU A 222 11.31 -6.96 -22.35
CA LEU A 222 11.06 -8.27 -21.76
C LEU A 222 9.57 -8.45 -21.42
N LEU A 223 8.97 -7.49 -20.74
CA LEU A 223 7.55 -7.58 -20.36
C LEU A 223 6.61 -7.50 -21.57
N THR A 224 6.94 -6.69 -22.58
CA THR A 224 6.17 -6.62 -23.82
C THR A 224 6.12 -7.97 -24.52
N ASN A 225 7.25 -8.65 -24.64
CA ASN A 225 7.33 -9.99 -25.24
C ASN A 225 6.58 -11.02 -24.39
N TYR A 226 6.74 -10.96 -23.07
CA TYR A 226 6.08 -11.88 -22.15
C TYR A 226 4.55 -11.73 -22.17
N PHE A 227 4.03 -10.52 -22.19
CA PHE A 227 2.59 -10.31 -22.25
C PHE A 227 1.99 -10.65 -23.61
N LYS A 228 2.74 -10.50 -24.71
CA LYS A 228 2.33 -11.07 -26.01
C LYS A 228 2.25 -12.58 -25.97
N TRP A 229 3.22 -13.24 -25.33
CA TRP A 229 3.18 -14.69 -25.11
C TRP A 229 1.96 -15.10 -24.29
N GLN A 230 1.65 -14.39 -23.17
CA GLN A 230 0.43 -14.64 -22.36
C GLN A 230 -0.86 -14.48 -23.18
N LEU A 231 -0.95 -13.45 -24.01
CA LEU A 231 -2.12 -13.22 -24.86
C LEU A 231 -2.36 -14.39 -25.82
N ASN A 232 -1.29 -14.96 -26.34
CA ASN A 232 -1.34 -16.05 -27.32
C ASN A 232 -1.58 -17.44 -26.68
N LEU A 233 -1.50 -17.56 -25.34
CA LEU A 233 -1.82 -18.83 -24.68
C LEU A 233 -3.29 -19.21 -24.91
N PRO A 234 -3.59 -20.51 -25.18
CA PRO A 234 -4.96 -20.99 -25.22
C PRO A 234 -5.72 -20.71 -23.92
N GLU A 235 -7.01 -20.47 -24.00
CA GLU A 235 -7.89 -20.15 -22.85
C GLU A 235 -7.85 -21.24 -21.76
N ASP A 236 -7.68 -22.50 -22.13
CA ASP A 236 -7.60 -23.64 -21.22
C ASP A 236 -6.22 -23.80 -20.57
N MET A 237 -5.24 -23.02 -20.99
CA MET A 237 -3.88 -23.00 -20.45
C MET A 237 -3.58 -21.75 -19.61
N PHE A 238 -4.41 -20.71 -19.68
CA PHE A 238 -4.14 -19.42 -19.08
C PHE A 238 -4.83 -19.26 -17.72
N LEU A 239 -4.07 -19.00 -16.66
CA LEU A 239 -4.50 -18.82 -15.27
C LEU A 239 -5.41 -19.96 -14.76
N LYS A 240 -5.01 -21.21 -14.93
CA LYS A 240 -5.80 -22.38 -14.52
C LYS A 240 -5.30 -23.07 -13.28
N ASP A 241 -4.06 -22.82 -12.86
CA ASP A 241 -3.57 -23.36 -11.59
C ASP A 241 -4.11 -22.56 -10.41
N TYR A 242 -4.07 -23.16 -9.22
CA TYR A 242 -4.73 -22.65 -8.01
C TYR A 242 -4.28 -21.22 -7.61
N TRP A 243 -2.95 -20.99 -7.62
CA TRP A 243 -2.39 -19.71 -7.18
C TRP A 243 -2.63 -18.60 -8.20
N GLU A 244 -2.28 -18.83 -9.45
CA GLU A 244 -2.41 -17.84 -10.51
C GLU A 244 -3.87 -17.48 -10.80
N ASN A 245 -4.78 -18.49 -10.77
CA ASN A 245 -6.21 -18.25 -10.93
C ASN A 245 -6.76 -17.38 -9.81
N SER A 246 -6.37 -17.66 -8.56
CA SER A 246 -6.83 -16.86 -7.42
C SER A 246 -6.32 -15.43 -7.48
N ARG A 247 -5.08 -15.22 -7.96
CA ARG A 247 -4.29 -13.98 -7.84
C ARG A 247 -4.11 -13.22 -9.16
N GLY A 248 -4.94 -13.45 -10.15
CA GLY A 248 -4.84 -12.78 -11.46
C GLY A 248 -4.89 -11.25 -11.42
N GLY A 249 -5.40 -10.68 -10.34
CA GLY A 249 -5.36 -9.23 -10.09
C GLY A 249 -3.94 -8.64 -10.03
N ASP A 250 -2.94 -9.43 -9.66
CA ASP A 250 -1.54 -9.00 -9.67
C ASP A 250 -1.00 -8.88 -11.10
N ASN A 251 -1.41 -9.80 -11.97
CA ASN A 251 -1.10 -9.72 -13.40
C ASN A 251 -1.75 -8.48 -14.04
N LEU A 252 -3.01 -8.16 -13.68
CA LEU A 252 -3.70 -6.95 -14.15
C LEU A 252 -2.91 -5.68 -13.82
N LEU A 253 -2.39 -5.55 -12.61
CA LEU A 253 -1.59 -4.39 -12.21
C LEU A 253 -0.34 -4.25 -13.07
N SER A 254 0.35 -5.36 -13.35
CA SER A 254 1.55 -5.37 -14.18
C SER A 254 1.24 -5.04 -15.65
N ILE A 255 0.11 -5.54 -16.16
CA ILE A 255 -0.38 -5.23 -17.51
C ILE A 255 -0.71 -3.72 -17.62
N TYR A 256 -1.43 -3.15 -16.64
CA TYR A 256 -1.74 -1.72 -16.63
C TYR A 256 -0.50 -0.85 -16.49
N TRP A 257 0.46 -1.28 -15.66
CA TRP A 257 1.74 -0.56 -15.54
C TRP A 257 2.45 -0.45 -16.90
N LEU A 258 2.57 -1.56 -17.63
CA LEU A 258 3.20 -1.54 -18.97
C LEU A 258 2.37 -0.75 -19.97
N TYR A 259 1.03 -0.89 -19.95
CA TYR A 259 0.14 -0.11 -20.82
C TYR A 259 0.31 1.39 -20.61
N ASN A 260 0.42 1.84 -19.38
CA ASN A 260 0.62 3.25 -19.05
C ASN A 260 1.95 3.80 -19.61
N ILE A 261 2.95 2.97 -19.81
CA ILE A 261 4.24 3.33 -20.41
C ILE A 261 4.15 3.29 -21.93
N THR A 262 3.74 2.16 -22.50
CA THR A 262 3.85 1.91 -23.95
C THR A 262 2.63 2.38 -24.74
N GLY A 263 1.43 2.23 -24.17
CA GLY A 263 0.15 2.50 -24.86
C GLY A 263 -0.25 1.41 -25.86
N ASP A 264 0.33 0.22 -25.78
CA ASP A 264 0.07 -0.88 -26.69
C ASP A 264 -1.31 -1.51 -26.45
N ASP A 265 -2.23 -1.42 -27.41
CA ASP A 265 -3.63 -1.87 -27.30
C ASP A 265 -3.80 -3.35 -26.93
N PHE A 266 -2.85 -4.22 -27.33
CA PHE A 266 -2.91 -5.65 -26.99
C PHE A 266 -2.92 -5.89 -25.47
N LEU A 267 -2.38 -4.97 -24.66
CA LEU A 267 -2.38 -5.05 -23.20
C LEU A 267 -3.79 -4.88 -22.63
N ILE A 268 -4.65 -4.12 -23.27
CA ILE A 268 -6.07 -4.01 -22.88
C ILE A 268 -6.80 -5.32 -23.16
N GLU A 269 -6.55 -5.95 -24.32
CA GLU A 269 -7.09 -7.28 -24.64
C GLU A 269 -6.61 -8.34 -23.62
N LEU A 270 -5.32 -8.30 -23.26
CA LEU A 270 -4.78 -9.20 -22.24
C LEU A 270 -5.39 -8.94 -20.86
N ALA A 271 -5.67 -7.69 -20.51
CA ALA A 271 -6.32 -7.35 -19.25
C ALA A 271 -7.73 -7.94 -19.15
N GLU A 272 -8.53 -7.85 -20.22
CA GLU A 272 -9.84 -8.47 -20.30
C GLU A 272 -9.76 -10.01 -20.19
N LYS A 273 -8.80 -10.62 -20.91
CA LYS A 273 -8.51 -12.06 -20.83
C LYS A 273 -8.11 -12.46 -19.40
N THR A 274 -7.28 -11.67 -18.73
CA THR A 274 -6.83 -11.92 -17.37
C THR A 274 -7.99 -11.90 -16.40
N HIS A 275 -8.83 -10.86 -16.41
CA HIS A 275 -10.02 -10.78 -15.56
C HIS A 275 -10.97 -11.97 -15.78
N LYS A 276 -11.27 -12.29 -17.04
CA LYS A 276 -12.14 -13.42 -17.41
C LYS A 276 -11.64 -14.76 -16.86
N ASN A 277 -10.33 -14.97 -16.75
CA ASN A 277 -9.72 -16.21 -16.31
C ASN A 277 -9.29 -16.20 -14.84
N THR A 278 -9.44 -15.09 -14.14
CA THR A 278 -9.23 -14.97 -12.69
C THR A 278 -10.44 -15.51 -11.93
N ALA A 279 -10.22 -16.07 -10.73
CA ALA A 279 -11.28 -16.47 -9.83
C ALA A 279 -12.24 -15.30 -9.57
N ASN A 280 -13.53 -15.56 -9.56
CA ASN A 280 -14.53 -14.51 -9.44
C ASN A 280 -14.59 -13.93 -8.02
N TRP A 281 -13.84 -12.87 -7.76
CA TRP A 281 -13.87 -12.11 -6.51
C TRP A 281 -15.04 -11.11 -6.44
N ARG A 282 -15.82 -10.95 -7.51
CA ARG A 282 -17.06 -10.15 -7.55
C ARG A 282 -18.21 -10.90 -6.86
N GLN A 283 -18.10 -11.11 -5.55
CA GLN A 283 -19.03 -11.90 -4.74
C GLN A 283 -19.71 -11.04 -3.68
N ARG A 284 -20.88 -11.49 -3.19
CA ARG A 284 -21.66 -10.80 -2.15
C ARG A 284 -21.82 -11.60 -0.86
N SER A 285 -21.81 -12.92 -0.94
CA SER A 285 -22.16 -13.80 0.18
C SER A 285 -21.22 -14.97 0.39
N THR A 286 -20.28 -15.18 -0.54
CA THR A 286 -19.28 -16.23 -0.47
C THR A 286 -17.99 -15.75 -1.10
N LEU A 287 -16.90 -16.50 -0.97
CA LEU A 287 -15.61 -16.22 -1.60
C LEU A 287 -15.26 -17.38 -2.56
N PRO A 288 -14.54 -17.09 -3.64
CA PRO A 288 -14.08 -18.14 -4.55
C PRO A 288 -12.99 -19.01 -3.91
N ASN A 289 -12.34 -18.49 -2.87
CA ASN A 289 -11.24 -19.12 -2.16
C ASN A 289 -11.21 -18.65 -0.70
N TRP A 290 -10.89 -19.53 0.23
CA TRP A 290 -10.86 -19.25 1.67
C TRP A 290 -9.45 -19.24 2.26
N HIS A 291 -8.42 -19.44 1.44
CA HIS A 291 -7.04 -19.35 1.88
C HIS A 291 -6.69 -17.90 2.29
N ASN A 292 -5.99 -17.74 3.40
CA ASN A 292 -5.67 -16.44 4.01
C ASN A 292 -5.05 -15.47 3.00
N VAL A 293 -3.94 -15.88 2.39
CA VAL A 293 -3.17 -15.02 1.48
C VAL A 293 -3.95 -14.73 0.21
N ASN A 294 -4.70 -15.71 -0.32
CA ASN A 294 -5.55 -15.48 -1.48
C ASN A 294 -6.64 -14.45 -1.20
N ILE A 295 -7.21 -14.45 0.01
CA ILE A 295 -8.18 -13.41 0.40
C ILE A 295 -7.47 -12.06 0.50
N ALA A 296 -6.39 -11.96 1.30
CA ALA A 296 -5.70 -10.71 1.57
C ALA A 296 -5.13 -10.05 0.30
N GLN A 297 -4.70 -10.85 -0.67
CA GLN A 297 -4.10 -10.40 -1.92
C GLN A 297 -5.12 -10.14 -3.02
N SER A 298 -6.21 -10.93 -3.09
CA SER A 298 -7.03 -10.97 -4.29
C SER A 298 -8.40 -10.30 -4.14
N PHE A 299 -8.84 -9.97 -2.93
CA PHE A 299 -10.12 -9.26 -2.74
C PHE A 299 -10.14 -7.90 -3.46
N ARG A 300 -8.98 -7.33 -3.79
CA ARG A 300 -8.83 -6.08 -4.55
C ARG A 300 -9.00 -6.23 -6.06
N GLU A 301 -9.02 -7.47 -6.58
CA GLU A 301 -9.09 -7.71 -8.03
C GLU A 301 -10.26 -6.98 -8.71
N PRO A 302 -11.50 -7.01 -8.19
CA PRO A 302 -12.58 -6.27 -8.82
C PRO A 302 -12.33 -4.75 -8.87
N ALA A 303 -11.77 -4.14 -7.82
CA ALA A 303 -11.41 -2.72 -7.85
C ALA A 303 -10.26 -2.43 -8.83
N THR A 304 -9.35 -3.39 -9.02
CA THR A 304 -8.29 -3.28 -10.04
C THR A 304 -8.91 -3.32 -11.45
N TYR A 305 -9.82 -4.25 -11.71
CA TYR A 305 -10.52 -4.32 -12.98
C TYR A 305 -11.47 -3.14 -13.22
N TYR A 306 -12.02 -2.54 -12.17
CA TYR A 306 -12.78 -1.29 -12.27
C TYR A 306 -12.04 -0.18 -13.01
N MET A 307 -10.71 -0.16 -12.95
CA MET A 307 -9.92 0.80 -13.72
C MET A 307 -10.14 0.69 -15.22
N LEU A 308 -10.49 -0.48 -15.73
CA LEU A 308 -10.83 -0.70 -17.14
C LEU A 308 -12.34 -0.71 -17.38
N SER A 309 -13.10 -1.43 -16.57
CA SER A 309 -14.54 -1.63 -16.78
C SER A 309 -15.38 -0.39 -16.52
N ALA A 310 -14.92 0.50 -15.62
CA ALA A 310 -15.70 1.63 -15.08
C ALA A 310 -17.05 1.20 -14.44
N ASP A 311 -17.28 -0.11 -14.21
CA ASP A 311 -18.47 -0.61 -13.55
C ASP A 311 -18.35 -0.49 -12.03
N SER A 312 -19.10 0.42 -11.43
CA SER A 312 -19.10 0.64 -9.98
C SER A 312 -19.41 -0.62 -9.15
N ALA A 313 -20.05 -1.64 -9.73
CA ALA A 313 -20.30 -2.90 -9.06
C ALA A 313 -19.00 -3.68 -8.80
N ASP A 314 -17.96 -3.50 -9.62
CA ASP A 314 -16.64 -4.07 -9.38
C ASP A 314 -16.00 -3.43 -8.14
N LEU A 315 -16.00 -2.11 -8.08
CA LEU A 315 -15.47 -1.39 -6.92
C LEU A 315 -16.22 -1.74 -5.63
N ILE A 316 -17.54 -1.74 -5.67
CA ILE A 316 -18.39 -2.09 -4.51
C ILE A 316 -18.12 -3.54 -4.05
N SER A 317 -17.83 -4.46 -4.97
CA SER A 317 -17.52 -5.85 -4.63
C SER A 317 -16.28 -6.00 -3.77
N THR A 318 -15.24 -5.22 -4.01
CA THR A 318 -14.04 -5.19 -3.17
C THR A 318 -14.36 -4.83 -1.72
N TYR A 319 -15.15 -3.77 -1.49
CA TYR A 319 -15.59 -3.41 -0.14
C TYR A 319 -16.47 -4.49 0.49
N ASN A 320 -17.36 -5.09 -0.30
CA ASN A 320 -18.23 -6.18 0.19
C ASN A 320 -17.43 -7.39 0.65
N VAL A 321 -16.41 -7.81 -0.10
CA VAL A 321 -15.56 -8.94 0.28
C VAL A 321 -14.74 -8.60 1.53
N HIS A 322 -14.19 -7.40 1.61
CA HIS A 322 -13.48 -6.93 2.80
C HIS A 322 -14.38 -6.99 4.05
N HIS A 323 -15.61 -6.50 3.96
CA HIS A 323 -16.56 -6.56 5.07
C HIS A 323 -17.02 -7.98 5.37
N LEU A 324 -17.29 -8.79 4.35
CA LEU A 324 -17.74 -10.17 4.51
C LEU A 324 -16.77 -10.97 5.38
N ILE A 325 -15.47 -10.94 5.03
CA ILE A 325 -14.47 -11.72 5.76
C ILE A 325 -14.31 -11.23 7.21
N ARG A 326 -14.33 -9.93 7.44
CA ARG A 326 -14.16 -9.36 8.78
C ARG A 326 -15.40 -9.51 9.66
N ASN A 327 -16.60 -9.47 9.09
CA ASN A 327 -17.82 -9.73 9.85
C ASN A 327 -17.89 -11.17 10.39
N ILE A 328 -17.26 -12.12 9.70
CA ILE A 328 -17.26 -13.53 10.10
C ILE A 328 -16.01 -13.86 10.94
N PHE A 329 -14.81 -13.43 10.52
CA PHE A 329 -13.53 -13.87 11.07
C PHE A 329 -12.69 -12.73 11.66
N GLY A 330 -13.23 -11.52 11.78
CA GLY A 330 -12.53 -10.33 12.26
C GLY A 330 -12.45 -10.18 13.78
N GLN A 331 -12.47 -11.29 14.55
CA GLN A 331 -12.34 -11.26 16.02
C GLN A 331 -10.90 -11.11 16.49
N VAL A 332 -9.94 -11.22 15.59
CA VAL A 332 -8.53 -10.98 15.85
C VAL A 332 -8.22 -9.49 15.81
N PRO A 333 -7.46 -8.94 16.78
CA PRO A 333 -7.06 -7.55 16.77
C PRO A 333 -6.01 -7.25 15.70
N GLY A 334 -5.78 -5.96 15.39
CA GLY A 334 -4.71 -5.52 14.50
C GLY A 334 -5.07 -5.49 13.02
N GLY A 335 -6.36 -5.33 12.67
CA GLY A 335 -6.82 -5.10 11.30
C GLY A 335 -6.97 -6.35 10.44
N MET A 336 -6.57 -7.51 10.92
CA MET A 336 -6.63 -8.77 10.16
C MET A 336 -7.90 -9.58 10.44
N PHE A 337 -7.95 -10.78 9.90
CA PHE A 337 -9.00 -11.76 10.09
C PHE A 337 -8.39 -13.13 10.39
N GLY A 338 -9.10 -13.97 11.15
CA GLY A 338 -8.64 -15.29 11.55
C GLY A 338 -8.62 -16.26 10.39
N ALA A 339 -7.42 -16.65 9.98
CA ALA A 339 -7.18 -17.69 8.97
C ALA A 339 -5.72 -18.17 9.06
N ASP A 340 -5.52 -19.31 9.69
CA ASP A 340 -4.20 -19.91 9.93
C ASP A 340 -3.63 -20.69 8.71
N GLU A 341 -4.15 -20.63 7.62
CA GLU A 341 -4.03 -21.04 6.23
C GLU A 341 -5.36 -20.74 5.56
N ASN A 342 -6.45 -21.15 6.20
CA ASN A 342 -7.78 -20.96 5.67
C ASN A 342 -8.73 -20.38 6.72
N ALA A 343 -9.58 -19.46 6.30
CA ALA A 343 -10.74 -19.06 7.08
C ALA A 343 -11.76 -20.22 7.05
N ARG A 344 -12.16 -20.70 8.22
CA ARG A 344 -13.02 -21.89 8.37
C ARG A 344 -14.29 -21.54 9.14
N MET A 345 -15.43 -21.87 8.57
CA MET A 345 -16.72 -21.77 9.28
C MET A 345 -16.69 -22.63 10.54
N GLY A 346 -17.18 -22.06 11.65
CA GLY A 346 -17.14 -22.72 12.97
C GLY A 346 -15.88 -22.44 13.80
N TYR A 347 -14.84 -21.86 13.20
CA TYR A 347 -13.63 -21.42 13.90
C TYR A 347 -13.66 -19.89 14.07
N ILE A 348 -14.69 -19.41 14.76
CA ILE A 348 -14.90 -17.98 15.03
C ILE A 348 -14.45 -17.72 16.49
N ASP A 349 -13.17 -17.49 16.68
CA ASP A 349 -12.58 -17.34 18.00
C ASP A 349 -11.48 -16.26 17.96
N PRO A 350 -11.42 -15.34 18.94
CA PRO A 350 -10.39 -14.29 18.97
C PRO A 350 -8.94 -14.81 19.14
N ARG A 351 -8.78 -16.12 19.38
CA ARG A 351 -7.48 -16.80 19.41
C ARG A 351 -7.06 -17.39 18.08
N GLN A 352 -7.83 -17.16 17.02
CA GLN A 352 -7.48 -17.67 15.70
C GLN A 352 -6.10 -17.20 15.26
N GLY A 353 -5.38 -18.11 14.60
CA GLY A 353 -4.14 -17.79 13.93
C GLY A 353 -4.36 -16.99 12.66
N THR A 354 -3.33 -16.28 12.25
CA THR A 354 -3.28 -15.56 10.97
C THR A 354 -1.89 -15.75 10.38
N GLU A 355 -1.82 -16.10 9.11
CA GLU A 355 -0.57 -16.33 8.39
C GLU A 355 0.17 -15.01 8.13
N THR A 356 1.50 -15.00 8.29
CA THR A 356 2.33 -13.80 8.14
C THR A 356 2.31 -13.26 6.70
N CYS A 357 2.26 -14.11 5.66
CA CYS A 357 2.07 -13.64 4.28
C CYS A 357 0.79 -12.80 4.15
N GLY A 358 -0.28 -13.18 4.86
CA GLY A 358 -1.53 -12.42 4.83
C GLY A 358 -1.38 -10.99 5.32
N PHE A 359 -0.49 -10.71 6.28
CA PHE A 359 -0.26 -9.34 6.77
C PHE A 359 0.33 -8.46 5.66
N VAL A 360 1.42 -8.90 5.04
CA VAL A 360 2.11 -8.08 4.03
C VAL A 360 1.31 -7.96 2.73
N GLU A 361 0.56 -9.00 2.35
CA GLU A 361 -0.32 -8.92 1.17
C GLU A 361 -1.57 -8.07 1.43
N GLN A 362 -2.06 -8.02 2.69
CA GLN A 362 -3.12 -7.09 3.06
C GLN A 362 -2.63 -5.65 3.02
N MET A 363 -1.43 -5.36 3.55
CA MET A 363 -0.82 -4.03 3.47
C MET A 363 -0.68 -3.60 2.01
N ALA A 364 -0.10 -4.44 1.15
CA ALA A 364 0.04 -4.15 -0.28
C ALA A 364 -1.32 -3.92 -0.97
N SER A 365 -2.36 -4.68 -0.59
CA SER A 365 -3.72 -4.47 -1.10
C SER A 365 -4.30 -3.13 -0.68
N ASP A 366 -4.12 -2.74 0.58
CA ASP A 366 -4.60 -1.46 1.10
C ASP A 366 -3.90 -0.28 0.42
N GLU A 367 -2.59 -0.36 0.22
CA GLU A 367 -1.77 0.63 -0.49
C GLU A 367 -2.21 0.80 -1.96
N ILE A 368 -2.48 -0.30 -2.64
CA ILE A 368 -3.00 -0.28 -4.01
C ILE A 368 -4.40 0.33 -4.04
N LEU A 369 -5.30 -0.09 -3.15
CA LEU A 369 -6.66 0.43 -3.07
C LEU A 369 -6.69 1.91 -2.70
N LEU A 370 -5.78 2.38 -1.86
CA LEU A 370 -5.57 3.81 -1.59
C LEU A 370 -5.26 4.56 -2.88
N ARG A 371 -4.35 4.04 -3.71
CA ARG A 371 -4.00 4.68 -4.99
C ARG A 371 -5.15 4.67 -5.99
N LEU A 372 -5.88 3.57 -6.09
CA LEU A 372 -7.00 3.43 -7.03
C LEU A 372 -8.19 4.32 -6.62
N THR A 373 -8.52 4.35 -5.34
CA THR A 373 -9.78 4.94 -4.84
C THR A 373 -9.63 6.31 -4.19
N GLY A 374 -8.46 6.60 -3.61
CA GLY A 374 -8.23 7.76 -2.76
C GLY A 374 -8.95 7.69 -1.41
N ASP A 375 -9.51 6.52 -1.05
CA ASP A 375 -10.23 6.33 0.21
C ASP A 375 -9.27 6.31 1.39
N PRO A 376 -9.34 7.28 2.34
CA PRO A 376 -8.50 7.31 3.52
C PRO A 376 -8.66 6.08 4.41
N PHE A 377 -9.78 5.35 4.28
CA PHE A 377 -10.02 4.08 4.96
C PHE A 377 -8.88 3.07 4.70
N TRP A 378 -8.40 2.97 3.46
CA TRP A 378 -7.35 2.00 3.12
C TRP A 378 -6.00 2.36 3.74
N ALA A 379 -5.66 3.65 3.82
CA ALA A 379 -4.47 4.10 4.53
C ALA A 379 -4.54 3.77 6.03
N GLU A 380 -5.67 4.04 6.67
CA GLU A 380 -5.88 3.75 8.09
C GLU A 380 -5.87 2.25 8.38
N HIS A 381 -6.45 1.44 7.48
CA HIS A 381 -6.42 -0.01 7.61
C HIS A 381 -5.01 -0.57 7.43
N CYS A 382 -4.24 -0.07 6.46
CA CYS A 382 -2.83 -0.41 6.28
C CYS A 382 -2.01 -0.12 7.54
N GLU A 383 -2.15 1.09 8.11
CA GLU A 383 -1.48 1.46 9.37
C GLU A 383 -1.87 0.52 10.53
N ASN A 384 -3.14 0.12 10.62
CA ASN A 384 -3.57 -0.80 11.66
C ASN A 384 -2.86 -2.17 11.56
N VAL A 385 -2.72 -2.71 10.36
CA VAL A 385 -1.96 -3.95 10.13
C VAL A 385 -0.46 -3.74 10.37
N ALA A 386 0.10 -2.66 9.81
CA ALA A 386 1.53 -2.34 9.87
C ALA A 386 2.03 -2.12 11.29
N PHE A 387 1.22 -1.51 12.17
CA PHE A 387 1.63 -1.18 13.53
C PHE A 387 1.24 -2.23 14.58
N ASN A 388 0.41 -3.20 14.24
CA ASN A 388 -0.07 -4.21 15.18
C ASN A 388 0.24 -5.65 14.72
N SER A 389 -0.45 -6.13 13.68
CA SER A 389 -0.38 -7.54 13.28
C SER A 389 0.98 -7.91 12.68
N TYR A 390 1.51 -7.08 11.79
CA TYR A 390 2.76 -7.38 11.10
C TYR A 390 3.97 -7.42 12.06
N PRO A 391 4.21 -6.43 12.93
CA PRO A 391 5.33 -6.49 13.89
C PRO A 391 5.18 -7.65 14.87
N ALA A 392 3.94 -8.01 15.24
CA ALA A 392 3.70 -9.14 16.14
C ALA A 392 4.13 -10.49 15.56
N SER A 393 4.29 -10.61 14.26
CA SER A 393 4.79 -11.83 13.62
C SER A 393 6.30 -11.99 13.69
N MET A 394 7.04 -10.95 14.03
CA MET A 394 8.50 -10.89 13.99
C MET A 394 9.09 -10.77 15.40
N MET A 395 10.34 -11.22 15.57
CA MET A 395 11.16 -10.81 16.71
C MET A 395 11.52 -9.32 16.58
N PRO A 396 11.76 -8.62 17.71
CA PRO A 396 12.13 -7.20 17.68
C PRO A 396 13.42 -6.88 16.90
N ASP A 397 14.31 -7.86 16.74
CA ASP A 397 15.55 -7.76 15.95
C ASP A 397 15.36 -8.19 14.48
N LEU A 398 14.15 -8.55 14.10
CA LEU A 398 13.73 -9.04 12.79
C LEU A 398 14.53 -10.28 12.27
N LYS A 399 15.14 -11.07 13.17
CA LYS A 399 15.93 -12.25 12.80
C LYS A 399 15.14 -13.55 12.72
N SER A 400 13.91 -13.54 13.18
CA SER A 400 13.00 -14.69 13.06
C SER A 400 11.55 -14.26 13.06
N LEU A 401 10.69 -15.13 12.56
CA LEU A 401 9.26 -14.90 12.42
C LEU A 401 8.44 -16.11 12.89
N ARG A 402 7.17 -15.85 13.17
CA ARG A 402 6.15 -16.92 13.22
C ARG A 402 5.56 -17.09 11.83
N TYR A 403 5.29 -18.31 11.44
CA TYR A 403 4.43 -18.55 10.27
C TYR A 403 3.00 -18.12 10.56
N ILE A 404 2.46 -18.61 11.68
CA ILE A 404 1.14 -18.26 12.19
C ILE A 404 1.29 -17.40 13.43
N THR A 405 0.71 -16.20 13.41
CA THR A 405 0.60 -15.32 14.56
C THR A 405 -0.78 -15.47 15.16
N SER A 406 -0.85 -15.66 16.49
CA SER A 406 -2.10 -15.78 17.21
C SER A 406 -2.16 -14.72 18.31
N PRO A 407 -2.82 -13.60 18.10
CA PRO A 407 -2.67 -12.40 18.94
C PRO A 407 -3.14 -12.58 20.37
N ASN A 408 -4.09 -13.48 20.62
CA ASN A 408 -4.59 -13.74 21.97
C ASN A 408 -3.99 -15.00 22.63
N HIS A 409 -2.89 -15.52 22.10
CA HIS A 409 -2.12 -16.59 22.71
C HIS A 409 -0.96 -16.04 23.53
N THR A 410 -0.79 -16.58 24.73
CA THR A 410 0.29 -16.18 25.65
C THR A 410 1.58 -16.99 25.44
N ILE A 411 1.52 -18.08 24.67
CA ILE A 411 2.64 -18.99 24.43
C ILE A 411 2.90 -19.08 22.92
N SER A 412 4.15 -18.85 22.54
CA SER A 412 4.64 -19.06 21.19
C SER A 412 5.54 -20.30 21.19
N ASP A 413 5.01 -21.44 20.81
CA ASP A 413 5.71 -22.72 20.78
C ASP A 413 5.32 -23.59 19.58
N SER A 414 5.83 -24.82 19.52
CA SER A 414 5.55 -25.77 18.45
C SER A 414 4.28 -26.61 18.64
N ARG A 415 3.47 -26.33 19.64
CA ARG A 415 2.27 -27.09 19.94
C ARG A 415 1.06 -26.49 19.22
N ASN A 416 0.06 -27.34 18.96
CA ASN A 416 -1.25 -26.87 18.51
C ASN A 416 -2.08 -26.43 19.70
N HIS A 417 -2.45 -25.16 19.74
CA HIS A 417 -3.25 -24.53 20.80
C HIS A 417 -4.67 -24.28 20.30
N HIS A 418 -5.50 -25.31 20.19
CA HIS A 418 -6.93 -25.15 19.90
C HIS A 418 -7.67 -24.29 20.93
N PRO A 419 -8.78 -23.64 20.55
CA PRO A 419 -9.45 -23.57 19.25
C PRO A 419 -8.92 -22.48 18.33
N GLY A 420 -9.23 -22.57 17.05
CA GLY A 420 -8.95 -21.51 16.09
C GLY A 420 -7.58 -21.56 15.43
N ILE A 421 -6.75 -22.55 15.80
CA ILE A 421 -5.49 -22.84 15.14
C ILE A 421 -5.48 -24.31 14.76
N ASP A 422 -5.56 -24.61 13.47
CA ASP A 422 -5.63 -25.97 12.97
C ASP A 422 -4.34 -26.43 12.26
N ASN A 423 -3.35 -25.54 12.17
CA ASN A 423 -2.03 -25.89 11.68
C ASN A 423 -1.24 -26.70 12.70
N ARG A 424 -0.64 -27.77 12.21
CA ARG A 424 0.20 -28.66 13.02
C ARG A 424 1.64 -28.18 13.02
N GLY A 425 2.33 -28.39 14.18
CA GLY A 425 3.76 -28.24 14.25
C GLY A 425 4.26 -26.84 14.60
N PRO A 426 5.44 -26.43 14.09
CA PRO A 426 6.21 -25.29 14.64
C PRO A 426 5.72 -23.92 14.20
N PHE A 427 4.54 -23.80 13.65
CA PHE A 427 4.06 -22.58 13.00
C PHE A 427 3.84 -21.39 13.96
N LEU A 428 3.61 -21.65 15.22
CA LEU A 428 3.53 -20.61 16.27
C LEU A 428 4.89 -20.23 16.86
N ALA A 429 5.91 -21.07 16.69
CA ALA A 429 7.23 -20.80 17.23
C ALA A 429 7.97 -19.74 16.40
N MET A 430 8.73 -18.89 17.08
CA MET A 430 9.71 -18.03 16.41
C MET A 430 10.82 -18.86 15.81
N ASN A 431 11.00 -18.77 14.51
CA ASN A 431 11.95 -19.61 13.79
C ASN A 431 12.38 -18.96 12.47
N PRO A 432 13.69 -18.80 12.20
CA PRO A 432 14.17 -18.31 10.91
C PRO A 432 13.98 -19.30 9.76
N PHE A 433 13.72 -20.58 10.07
CA PHE A 433 13.55 -21.65 9.07
C PHE A 433 12.09 -22.10 8.92
N SER A 434 11.14 -21.40 9.54
CA SER A 434 9.82 -21.96 9.82
C SER A 434 8.93 -22.14 8.60
N SER A 435 9.13 -21.40 7.53
CA SER A 435 8.14 -21.38 6.47
C SER A 435 8.73 -20.96 5.14
N ARG A 436 8.35 -21.71 4.14
CA ARG A 436 8.74 -21.50 2.77
C ARG A 436 8.26 -20.14 2.24
N CYS A 437 6.95 -19.90 2.20
CA CYS A 437 6.40 -18.65 1.65
C CYS A 437 6.64 -17.43 2.57
N CYS A 438 6.24 -17.49 3.84
CA CYS A 438 6.34 -16.34 4.74
C CYS A 438 7.78 -15.90 5.01
N GLN A 439 8.72 -16.85 5.07
CA GLN A 439 10.14 -16.57 5.22
C GLN A 439 10.66 -15.66 4.09
N HIS A 440 10.16 -15.83 2.87
CA HIS A 440 10.59 -15.05 1.70
C HIS A 440 9.72 -13.81 1.46
N ASN A 441 8.41 -13.91 1.71
CA ASN A 441 7.47 -12.84 1.38
C ASN A 441 7.38 -11.70 2.42
N HIS A 442 7.71 -11.98 3.70
CA HIS A 442 7.53 -10.98 4.78
C HIS A 442 8.27 -9.67 4.53
N GLY A 443 9.40 -9.74 3.81
CA GLY A 443 10.31 -8.60 3.62
C GLY A 443 9.73 -7.42 2.85
N GLN A 444 8.59 -7.56 2.16
CA GLN A 444 8.00 -6.46 1.39
C GLN A 444 7.28 -5.40 2.26
N GLY A 445 6.82 -5.76 3.46
CA GLY A 445 5.90 -4.92 4.22
C GLY A 445 6.41 -3.51 4.48
N TRP A 446 7.60 -3.34 5.07
CA TRP A 446 8.14 -2.01 5.36
C TRP A 446 8.61 -1.24 4.13
N PRO A 447 9.30 -1.84 3.13
CA PRO A 447 9.61 -1.13 1.90
C PRO A 447 8.38 -0.54 1.21
N TYR A 448 7.31 -1.33 1.06
CA TYR A 448 6.08 -0.87 0.41
C TYR A 448 5.35 0.19 1.23
N TYR A 449 5.30 0.05 2.56
CA TYR A 449 4.76 1.09 3.44
C TYR A 449 5.47 2.43 3.24
N ILE A 450 6.81 2.42 3.19
CA ILE A 450 7.62 3.63 2.98
C ILE A 450 7.36 4.25 1.61
N GLU A 451 7.23 3.43 0.56
CA GLU A 451 6.92 3.92 -0.79
C GLU A 451 5.53 4.59 -0.91
N HIS A 452 4.66 4.40 0.09
CA HIS A 452 3.32 4.98 0.13
C HIS A 452 3.13 6.10 1.17
N LEU A 453 4.18 6.52 1.87
CA LEU A 453 4.11 7.66 2.81
C LEU A 453 3.78 8.96 2.06
N VAL A 454 4.42 9.17 0.91
CA VAL A 454 4.22 10.35 0.07
C VAL A 454 3.82 9.92 -1.34
N LEU A 455 2.71 10.42 -1.82
CA LEU A 455 2.15 10.12 -3.14
C LEU A 455 1.99 11.40 -3.94
N ALA A 456 2.01 11.32 -5.26
CA ALA A 456 1.60 12.43 -6.11
C ALA A 456 0.07 12.42 -6.30
N SER A 457 -0.53 13.60 -6.48
CA SER A 457 -1.95 13.76 -6.76
C SER A 457 -2.22 14.07 -8.23
N PRO A 458 -3.43 13.80 -8.76
CA PRO A 458 -3.77 14.06 -10.17
C PRO A 458 -3.62 15.53 -10.56
N ASP A 459 -3.81 16.46 -9.63
CA ASP A 459 -3.71 17.90 -9.84
C ASP A 459 -2.28 18.46 -9.65
N ASN A 460 -1.25 17.64 -9.91
CA ASN A 460 0.18 17.96 -9.82
C ASN A 460 0.62 18.41 -8.42
N GLY A 461 0.02 17.85 -7.40
CA GLY A 461 0.35 18.08 -5.99
C GLY A 461 0.91 16.85 -5.30
N ILE A 462 0.87 16.88 -3.96
CA ILE A 462 1.38 15.85 -3.06
C ILE A 462 0.25 15.39 -2.13
N ALA A 463 0.21 14.13 -1.81
CA ALA A 463 -0.63 13.57 -0.76
C ALA A 463 0.22 12.83 0.28
N VAL A 464 -0.05 13.09 1.56
CA VAL A 464 0.45 12.29 2.68
C VAL A 464 -0.77 11.62 3.31
N ALA A 465 -0.94 10.35 2.96
CA ALA A 465 -2.09 9.56 3.39
C ALA A 465 -1.75 8.58 4.52
N MET A 466 -0.51 8.13 4.60
CA MET A 466 0.07 7.36 5.72
C MET A 466 1.19 8.18 6.35
N TYR A 467 1.48 7.95 7.62
CA TYR A 467 2.42 8.76 8.36
C TYR A 467 3.65 7.96 8.83
N GLY A 468 4.82 8.57 8.66
CA GLY A 468 6.10 8.04 9.12
C GLY A 468 7.26 8.95 8.74
N PRO A 469 8.31 9.05 9.58
CA PRO A 469 9.40 9.97 9.31
C PRO A 469 10.10 9.63 8.01
N CYS A 470 10.14 10.60 7.08
CA CYS A 470 10.76 10.43 5.77
C CYS A 470 11.15 11.77 5.14
N THR A 471 11.95 11.67 4.11
CA THR A 471 12.24 12.76 3.19
C THR A 471 11.91 12.30 1.77
N ALA A 472 11.09 13.07 1.03
CA ALA A 472 10.75 12.78 -0.36
C ALA A 472 11.14 13.92 -1.29
N ASN A 473 11.67 13.59 -2.46
CA ASN A 473 11.88 14.52 -3.56
C ASN A 473 10.73 14.34 -4.56
N VAL A 474 9.95 15.38 -4.78
CA VAL A 474 8.71 15.30 -5.55
C VAL A 474 8.68 16.39 -6.62
N LYS A 475 8.22 16.04 -7.81
CA LYS A 475 7.88 17.02 -8.86
C LYS A 475 6.44 17.43 -8.70
N VAL A 476 6.20 18.76 -8.64
CA VAL A 476 4.87 19.36 -8.46
C VAL A 476 4.61 20.41 -9.53
N ALA A 477 3.37 20.85 -9.66
CA ALA A 477 2.96 21.84 -10.66
C ALA A 477 3.53 21.49 -12.06
N ASP A 478 4.22 22.40 -12.71
CA ASP A 478 4.82 22.19 -14.04
C ASP A 478 6.27 21.64 -13.90
N GLY A 479 6.44 20.52 -13.20
CA GLY A 479 7.75 19.84 -13.06
C GLY A 479 8.72 20.52 -12.10
N LYS A 480 8.23 21.31 -11.15
CA LYS A 480 9.08 21.96 -10.14
C LYS A 480 9.45 20.96 -9.05
N GLU A 481 10.73 20.89 -8.75
CA GLU A 481 11.23 20.02 -7.69
C GLU A 481 10.99 20.63 -6.31
N VAL A 482 10.41 19.82 -5.43
CA VAL A 482 10.15 20.13 -4.04
C VAL A 482 10.64 18.99 -3.18
N LYS A 483 11.28 19.32 -2.07
CA LYS A 483 11.63 18.37 -1.03
C LYS A 483 10.64 18.52 0.12
N ILE A 484 9.93 17.43 0.45
CA ILE A 484 9.09 17.34 1.64
C ILE A 484 9.81 16.51 2.70
N ILE A 485 9.85 17.02 3.92
CA ILE A 485 10.41 16.32 5.09
C ILE A 485 9.26 16.13 6.06
N GLU A 486 8.98 14.89 6.39
CA GLU A 486 8.04 14.50 7.43
C GLU A 486 8.81 14.11 8.69
N ASP A 487 8.69 14.94 9.73
CA ASP A 487 9.36 14.78 11.01
C ASP A 487 8.30 14.42 12.06
N THR A 488 8.31 13.16 12.51
CA THR A 488 7.28 12.63 13.41
C THR A 488 7.77 11.38 14.13
N ASN A 489 7.25 11.14 15.33
CA ASN A 489 7.28 9.85 16.03
C ASN A 489 5.91 9.12 15.98
N TYR A 490 5.03 9.53 15.06
CA TYR A 490 3.78 8.79 14.83
C TYR A 490 4.06 7.29 14.59
N PRO A 491 3.32 6.34 15.16
CA PRO A 491 2.09 6.49 15.96
C PRO A 491 2.31 6.71 17.47
N PHE A 492 3.53 6.87 17.95
CA PHE A 492 3.84 7.03 19.38
C PHE A 492 3.64 8.45 19.89
N GLU A 493 3.59 9.44 19.00
CA GLU A 493 3.27 10.84 19.27
C GLU A 493 2.16 11.33 18.33
N GLU A 494 1.40 12.33 18.79
CA GLU A 494 0.19 12.80 18.11
C GLU A 494 0.45 13.93 17.11
N SER A 495 1.70 14.27 16.86
CA SER A 495 2.06 15.38 15.98
C SER A 495 2.89 14.94 14.78
N VAL A 496 2.55 15.49 13.62
CA VAL A 496 3.32 15.32 12.39
C VAL A 496 3.72 16.69 11.87
N LYS A 497 5.01 16.90 11.67
CA LYS A 497 5.57 18.16 11.19
C LYS A 497 6.09 17.99 9.77
N PHE A 498 5.58 18.83 8.88
CA PHE A 498 6.06 18.88 7.50
C PHE A 498 6.92 20.11 7.26
N THR A 499 8.08 19.93 6.63
CA THR A 499 8.91 21.01 6.10
C THR A 499 8.99 20.89 4.60
N ILE A 500 8.54 21.92 3.89
CA ILE A 500 8.59 21.97 2.43
C ILE A 500 9.75 22.88 2.03
N GLN A 501 10.69 22.33 1.27
CA GLN A 501 11.86 23.05 0.75
C GLN A 501 11.76 23.14 -0.77
N THR A 502 11.96 24.33 -1.31
CA THR A 502 12.00 24.60 -2.74
C THR A 502 12.94 25.77 -3.05
N ASN A 503 13.56 25.71 -4.22
CA ASN A 503 14.44 26.77 -4.71
C ASN A 503 13.68 27.80 -5.57
N VAL A 504 12.43 27.57 -5.85
CA VAL A 504 11.57 28.42 -6.68
C VAL A 504 10.24 28.68 -6.01
N LYS A 505 9.63 29.79 -6.35
CA LYS A 505 8.27 30.10 -5.92
C LYS A 505 7.29 29.22 -6.70
N VAL A 506 6.50 28.39 -6.02
CA VAL A 506 5.60 27.42 -6.64
C VAL A 506 4.37 27.22 -5.75
N ALA A 507 3.19 27.19 -6.36
CA ALA A 507 1.94 26.81 -5.71
C ALA A 507 1.54 25.40 -6.18
N PHE A 508 1.19 24.56 -5.23
CA PHE A 508 0.69 23.21 -5.49
C PHE A 508 -0.22 22.74 -4.35
N PRO A 509 -1.15 21.82 -4.61
CA PRO A 509 -1.99 21.23 -3.57
C PRO A 509 -1.22 20.21 -2.73
N LEU A 510 -1.42 20.27 -1.41
CA LEU A 510 -0.96 19.27 -0.45
C LEU A 510 -2.20 18.68 0.24
N TYR A 511 -2.37 17.36 0.12
CA TYR A 511 -3.43 16.61 0.78
C TYR A 511 -2.88 15.94 2.03
N LEU A 512 -3.49 16.21 3.18
CA LEU A 512 -3.16 15.57 4.47
C LEU A 512 -4.36 14.77 4.93
N ARG A 513 -4.20 13.48 5.17
CA ARG A 513 -5.25 12.64 5.73
C ARG A 513 -5.56 13.05 7.17
N ILE A 514 -6.84 13.10 7.51
CA ILE A 514 -7.32 13.29 8.88
C ILE A 514 -7.86 11.95 9.35
N PRO A 515 -7.16 11.21 10.23
CA PRO A 515 -7.59 9.90 10.67
C PRO A 515 -8.97 9.92 11.34
N THR A 516 -9.71 8.82 11.24
CA THR A 516 -11.07 8.71 11.80
C THR A 516 -11.09 8.74 13.32
N TRP A 517 -10.02 8.30 13.96
CA TRP A 517 -9.89 8.17 15.41
C TRP A 517 -9.42 9.43 16.13
N THR A 518 -9.12 10.53 15.40
CA THR A 518 -8.60 11.75 16.02
C THR A 518 -9.68 12.55 16.73
N ASP A 519 -9.30 13.17 17.87
CA ASP A 519 -10.13 14.13 18.59
C ASP A 519 -9.60 15.55 18.38
N ASN A 520 -10.46 16.44 17.88
CA ASN A 520 -10.14 17.86 17.68
C ASN A 520 -8.84 18.10 16.90
N PRO A 521 -8.66 17.48 15.73
CA PRO A 521 -7.47 17.67 14.91
C PRO A 521 -7.27 19.13 14.57
N SER A 522 -6.02 19.55 14.40
CA SER A 522 -5.72 20.92 14.01
C SER A 522 -4.52 20.99 13.09
N ILE A 523 -4.50 21.98 12.21
CA ILE A 523 -3.39 22.26 11.30
C ILE A 523 -2.85 23.64 11.61
N THR A 524 -1.53 23.77 11.67
CA THR A 524 -0.81 25.04 11.81
C THR A 524 0.12 25.22 10.62
N VAL A 525 0.05 26.35 9.95
CA VAL A 525 0.91 26.70 8.81
C VAL A 525 1.77 27.89 9.19
N ASN A 526 3.09 27.72 9.20
CA ASN A 526 4.05 28.75 9.58
C ASN A 526 3.74 29.44 10.92
N GLY A 527 3.36 28.64 11.93
CA GLY A 527 3.04 29.11 13.28
C GLY A 527 1.62 29.68 13.44
N VAL A 528 0.82 29.73 12.38
CA VAL A 528 -0.58 30.21 12.43
C VAL A 528 -1.53 29.02 12.37
N LYS A 529 -2.28 28.79 13.44
CA LYS A 529 -3.33 27.76 13.48
C LYS A 529 -4.45 28.16 12.52
N LEU A 530 -4.89 27.19 11.71
CA LEU A 530 -6.00 27.40 10.79
C LEU A 530 -7.33 27.42 11.58
N ASP A 531 -8.15 28.41 11.29
CA ASP A 531 -9.53 28.48 11.79
C ASP A 531 -10.45 27.71 10.82
N LEU A 532 -10.37 26.38 10.89
CA LEU A 532 -11.10 25.46 10.02
C LEU A 532 -11.52 24.24 10.82
N LEU A 533 -12.77 23.84 10.65
CA LEU A 533 -13.25 22.56 11.16
C LEU A 533 -12.70 21.44 10.27
N LEU A 534 -11.82 20.63 10.82
CA LEU A 534 -11.33 19.42 10.17
C LEU A 534 -12.33 18.28 10.37
N GLU A 535 -12.55 17.50 9.34
CA GLU A 535 -13.47 16.37 9.35
C GLU A 535 -12.68 15.06 9.32
N ASN A 536 -12.91 14.20 10.30
CA ASN A 536 -12.26 12.90 10.42
C ASN A 536 -12.61 11.99 9.22
N GLY A 537 -11.64 11.18 8.77
CA GLY A 537 -11.81 10.30 7.61
C GLY A 537 -11.81 11.03 6.26
N LYS A 538 -11.30 12.25 6.20
CA LYS A 538 -11.17 13.08 5.00
C LYS A 538 -9.73 13.59 4.80
N TYR A 539 -9.54 14.38 3.76
CA TYR A 539 -8.29 15.09 3.51
C TYR A 539 -8.46 16.60 3.71
N ALA A 540 -7.50 17.23 4.37
CA ALA A 540 -7.29 18.66 4.27
C ALA A 540 -6.43 18.94 3.02
N ARG A 541 -7.02 19.56 2.01
CA ARG A 541 -6.33 20.02 0.81
C ARG A 541 -5.89 21.45 0.99
N ILE A 542 -4.60 21.67 1.07
CA ILE A 542 -3.95 22.97 1.31
C ILE A 542 -3.26 23.38 0.02
N GLU A 543 -3.57 24.59 -0.46
CA GLU A 543 -2.89 25.19 -1.61
C GLU A 543 -2.32 26.53 -1.18
N LYS A 544 -1.01 26.67 -1.30
CA LYS A 544 -0.26 27.86 -0.90
C LYS A 544 0.94 28.04 -1.83
N GLU A 545 1.25 29.29 -2.16
CA GLU A 545 2.45 29.71 -2.86
C GLU A 545 3.60 30.01 -1.88
#